data_968ec622544b609bf18d1b6cc99081cb
#
_entry.id   968ec622544b609bf18d1b6cc99081cb
#
_cell.length_a   1.000
_cell.length_b   1.000
_cell.length_c   1.000
_cell.angle_alpha   90.00
_cell.angle_beta   90.00
_cell.angle_gamma   90.00
#
_symmetry.space_group_name_H-M   'P 1'
#
loop_
_entity.id
_entity.type
_entity.pdbx_description
1 polymer ?
#
loop_
_entity_poly.entity_id
_entity_poly.type
_entity_poly.pdbx_seq_one_letter_code
_entity_poly.pdbx_strand_id
1 'polypeptide(L)'
;QIRLGQACNVITFWNPIRLAEDIAALDQFSKGRVDVGIGRGVYGREAIHMNVEADLNDQAKNKRLFQETLTIMKKAWTEKFFSHKGEFYSYPSPNFVWQHDMSPPNEDFMDLKTNKIKKIGVIPRTFQKPHPPLWQVVDSTGSIELAAKNGINCIMWIPTVKTLKKRFEIYKNEKSETEKKDIPMGEGISLVRDMFVAETMEDAKKLAGEQMVNYMRWVCHWRGLGNHMDPGEELPQTKGKLDLLNYDFLHKRNMLFGTPDYVIEKIKELQSELNLQNLQVWSSMPGVKHEDSIRSIKLF
;
A
#
# COMPACT_ATOMS: atom_id res chain seq x y z
N GLN A 1 21.10 -0.95 7.99
CA GLN A 1 20.01 -0.52 8.90
C GLN A 1 18.67 -0.97 8.32
N ILE A 2 17.76 -1.45 9.18
CA ILE A 2 16.41 -1.84 8.78
C ILE A 2 15.56 -0.58 8.55
N ARG A 3 14.83 -0.53 7.42
CA ARG A 3 13.75 0.41 7.17
C ARG A 3 12.44 -0.13 7.75
N LEU A 4 11.52 0.76 8.09
CA LEU A 4 10.24 0.44 8.70
C LEU A 4 9.10 1.03 7.87
N GLY A 5 8.02 0.29 7.71
CA GLY A 5 6.84 0.79 6.99
C GLY A 5 5.61 -0.07 7.22
N GLN A 6 4.44 0.51 7.03
CA GLN A 6 3.19 -0.24 6.98
C GLN A 6 2.85 -0.54 5.51
N ALA A 7 2.27 -1.69 5.27
CA ALA A 7 1.69 -2.03 3.98
C ALA A 7 0.21 -2.48 4.14
N CYS A 8 -0.71 -1.51 4.39
CA CYS A 8 -0.62 -0.06 4.28
C CYS A 8 -1.47 0.71 5.31
N ASN A 9 -1.30 2.04 5.34
CA ASN A 9 -2.31 2.93 5.92
C ASN A 9 -3.44 3.13 4.91
N VAL A 10 -4.68 2.92 5.33
CA VAL A 10 -5.86 3.29 4.54
C VAL A 10 -6.12 4.78 4.77
N ILE A 11 -5.47 5.63 3.95
CA ILE A 11 -5.41 7.08 4.22
C ILE A 11 -6.78 7.77 4.15
N THR A 12 -7.76 7.17 3.50
CA THR A 12 -9.14 7.67 3.46
C THR A 12 -9.87 7.57 4.80
N PHE A 13 -9.34 6.82 5.77
CA PHE A 13 -9.90 6.69 7.12
C PHE A 13 -9.34 7.71 8.11
N TRP A 14 -8.32 8.46 7.72
CA TRP A 14 -7.57 9.36 8.59
C TRP A 14 -7.84 10.82 8.26
N ASN A 15 -7.77 11.67 9.30
CA ASN A 15 -7.57 13.09 9.04
C ASN A 15 -6.18 13.29 8.41
N PRO A 16 -6.08 13.94 7.23
CA PRO A 16 -4.82 14.05 6.50
C PRO A 16 -3.71 14.79 7.25
N ILE A 17 -4.07 15.82 8.04
CA ILE A 17 -3.10 16.58 8.83
C ILE A 17 -2.54 15.70 9.94
N ARG A 18 -3.41 14.98 10.66
CA ARG A 18 -2.98 14.12 11.77
C ARG A 18 -2.07 13.00 11.28
N LEU A 19 -2.45 12.34 10.19
CA LEU A 19 -1.63 11.30 9.61
C LEU A 19 -0.26 11.85 9.12
N ALA A 20 -0.24 13.03 8.54
CA ALA A 20 1.00 13.68 8.12
C ALA A 20 1.92 14.00 9.29
N GLU A 21 1.38 14.46 10.43
CA GLU A 21 2.13 14.70 11.67
C GLU A 21 2.72 13.40 12.23
N ASP A 22 1.91 12.36 12.37
CA ASP A 22 2.34 11.07 12.93
C ASP A 22 3.47 10.45 12.08
N ILE A 23 3.35 10.48 10.76
CA ILE A 23 4.38 9.99 9.84
C ILE A 23 5.65 10.84 9.93
N ALA A 24 5.53 12.16 9.99
CA ALA A 24 6.69 13.04 10.12
C ALA A 24 7.43 12.82 11.46
N ALA A 25 6.70 12.60 12.56
CA ALA A 25 7.27 12.26 13.85
C ALA A 25 8.04 10.93 13.81
N LEU A 26 7.42 9.88 13.22
CA LEU A 26 8.08 8.58 13.02
C LEU A 26 9.33 8.69 12.15
N ASP A 27 9.30 9.52 11.11
CA ASP A 27 10.44 9.75 10.23
C ASP A 27 11.60 10.44 10.96
N GLN A 28 11.31 11.40 11.84
CA GLN A 28 12.30 12.03 12.72
C GLN A 28 12.89 11.02 13.73
N PHE A 29 12.05 10.28 14.45
CA PHE A 29 12.50 9.28 15.44
C PHE A 29 13.32 8.17 14.81
N SER A 30 12.95 7.74 13.61
CA SER A 30 13.68 6.70 12.88
C SER A 30 14.93 7.21 12.16
N LYS A 31 15.16 8.54 12.12
CA LYS A 31 16.22 9.18 11.33
C LYS A 31 16.18 8.78 9.85
N GLY A 32 14.99 8.92 9.24
CA GLY A 32 14.80 8.71 7.81
C GLY A 32 14.66 7.24 7.37
N ARG A 33 14.27 6.34 8.28
CA ARG A 33 14.09 4.91 7.95
C ARG A 33 12.62 4.52 7.69
N VAL A 34 11.72 5.49 7.58
CA VAL A 34 10.30 5.23 7.31
C VAL A 34 10.04 5.12 5.80
N ASP A 35 9.30 4.08 5.43
CA ASP A 35 8.60 3.95 4.15
C ASP A 35 7.09 3.98 4.43
N VAL A 36 6.32 4.69 3.61
CA VAL A 36 4.90 4.93 3.87
C VAL A 36 4.03 4.17 2.87
N GLY A 37 3.47 3.06 3.32
CA GLY A 37 2.46 2.34 2.54
C GLY A 37 1.10 3.02 2.64
N ILE A 38 0.42 3.23 1.51
CA ILE A 38 -0.88 3.87 1.41
C ILE A 38 -1.88 3.03 0.62
N GLY A 39 -3.15 3.11 0.98
CA GLY A 39 -4.25 2.42 0.32
C GLY A 39 -5.57 3.16 0.45
N ARG A 40 -6.56 2.73 -0.37
CA ARG A 40 -7.93 3.29 -0.40
C ARG A 40 -8.92 2.55 0.48
N GLY A 41 -8.51 1.40 1.03
CA GLY A 41 -9.42 0.46 1.69
C GLY A 41 -9.97 -0.60 0.75
N VAL A 42 -10.37 -1.74 1.32
CA VAL A 42 -10.92 -2.91 0.61
C VAL A 42 -12.19 -3.42 1.25
N TYR A 43 -12.36 -3.23 2.55
CA TYR A 43 -13.48 -3.79 3.30
C TYR A 43 -14.50 -2.70 3.64
N GLY A 44 -15.68 -2.79 3.01
CA GLY A 44 -16.73 -1.77 3.12
C GLY A 44 -17.17 -1.50 4.56
N ARG A 45 -17.19 -2.55 5.41
CA ARG A 45 -17.52 -2.39 6.84
C ARG A 45 -16.56 -1.48 7.61
N GLU A 46 -15.27 -1.50 7.24
CA GLU A 46 -14.26 -0.63 7.88
C GLU A 46 -14.47 0.82 7.43
N ALA A 47 -14.69 1.01 6.14
CA ALA A 47 -14.92 2.33 5.56
C ALA A 47 -16.07 3.06 6.26
N ILE A 48 -17.23 2.44 6.37
CA ILE A 48 -18.44 3.04 6.98
C ILE A 48 -18.20 3.44 8.44
N HIS A 49 -17.45 2.65 9.20
CA HIS A 49 -17.20 2.93 10.63
C HIS A 49 -16.08 3.94 10.86
N MET A 50 -15.08 3.98 9.99
CA MET A 50 -13.92 4.86 10.16
C MET A 50 -14.13 6.24 9.51
N ASN A 51 -14.77 6.27 8.34
CA ASN A 51 -15.09 7.49 7.61
C ASN A 51 -16.18 7.22 6.57
N VAL A 52 -17.37 7.75 6.78
CA VAL A 52 -18.53 7.55 5.89
C VAL A 52 -18.27 8.07 4.45
N GLU A 53 -17.38 9.06 4.29
CA GLU A 53 -17.00 9.59 2.98
C GLU A 53 -16.14 8.60 2.18
N ALA A 54 -15.57 7.58 2.85
CA ALA A 54 -14.75 6.55 2.24
C ALA A 54 -15.55 5.31 1.79
N ASP A 55 -16.87 5.40 1.68
CA ASP A 55 -17.72 4.28 1.30
C ASP A 55 -17.25 3.66 -0.02
N LEU A 56 -17.00 2.35 0.01
CA LEU A 56 -16.54 1.59 -1.15
C LEU A 56 -17.64 1.27 -2.17
N ASN A 57 -18.91 1.53 -1.84
CA ASN A 57 -20.01 1.44 -2.80
C ASN A 57 -19.93 2.60 -3.81
N ASP A 58 -19.34 3.75 -3.43
CA ASP A 58 -19.03 4.86 -4.33
C ASP A 58 -17.51 4.92 -4.60
N GLN A 59 -17.04 4.06 -5.50
CA GLN A 59 -15.63 3.97 -5.87
C GLN A 59 -15.07 5.29 -6.44
N ALA A 60 -15.90 6.08 -7.12
CA ALA A 60 -15.48 7.37 -7.69
C ALA A 60 -15.23 8.40 -6.58
N LYS A 61 -16.13 8.50 -5.61
CA LYS A 61 -15.98 9.36 -4.44
C LYS A 61 -14.78 8.94 -3.59
N ASN A 62 -14.66 7.66 -3.28
CA ASN A 62 -13.51 7.12 -2.54
C ASN A 62 -12.17 7.44 -3.22
N LYS A 63 -12.11 7.37 -4.56
CA LYS A 63 -10.90 7.75 -5.32
C LYS A 63 -10.59 9.23 -5.21
N ARG A 64 -11.59 10.12 -5.26
CA ARG A 64 -11.39 11.57 -5.09
C ARG A 64 -10.92 11.90 -3.67
N LEU A 65 -11.55 11.29 -2.66
CA LEU A 65 -11.13 11.42 -1.26
C LEU A 65 -9.66 10.99 -1.05
N PHE A 66 -9.27 9.84 -1.62
CA PHE A 66 -7.89 9.37 -1.56
C PHE A 66 -6.91 10.37 -2.19
N GLN A 67 -7.24 10.89 -3.36
CA GLN A 67 -6.39 11.86 -4.07
C GLN A 67 -6.27 13.19 -3.30
N GLU A 68 -7.38 13.67 -2.73
CA GLU A 68 -7.39 14.89 -1.93
C GLU A 68 -6.58 14.72 -0.64
N THR A 69 -6.78 13.61 0.09
CA THR A 69 -6.00 13.26 1.29
C THR A 69 -4.50 13.22 0.99
N LEU A 70 -4.10 12.51 -0.07
CA LEU A 70 -2.71 12.42 -0.50
C LEU A 70 -2.10 13.79 -0.85
N THR A 71 -2.86 14.63 -1.53
CA THR A 71 -2.44 16.00 -1.89
C THR A 71 -2.17 16.83 -0.65
N ILE A 72 -3.05 16.76 0.35
CA ILE A 72 -2.88 17.49 1.62
C ILE A 72 -1.65 16.98 2.36
N MET A 73 -1.47 15.67 2.46
CA MET A 73 -0.29 15.07 3.12
C MET A 73 1.01 15.52 2.46
N LYS A 74 1.08 15.50 1.12
CA LYS A 74 2.26 15.98 0.39
C LYS A 74 2.53 17.46 0.67
N LYS A 75 1.52 18.34 0.62
CA LYS A 75 1.66 19.76 0.99
C LYS A 75 2.17 19.92 2.41
N ALA A 76 1.57 19.18 3.37
CA ALA A 76 1.97 19.21 4.77
C ALA A 76 3.46 18.88 4.99
N TRP A 77 4.04 18.00 4.18
CA TRP A 77 5.45 17.62 4.29
C TRP A 77 6.39 18.55 3.52
N THR A 78 5.95 19.11 2.40
CA THR A 78 6.83 19.85 1.48
C THR A 78 6.75 21.37 1.63
N GLU A 79 5.60 21.92 2.00
CA GLU A 79 5.39 23.36 2.14
C GLU A 79 5.53 23.81 3.62
N LYS A 80 6.22 24.93 3.86
CA LYS A 80 6.34 25.51 5.22
C LYS A 80 4.96 25.89 5.75
N PHE A 81 4.20 26.60 4.92
CA PHE A 81 2.81 26.94 5.15
C PHE A 81 2.00 26.69 3.88
N PHE A 82 0.85 26.07 4.00
CA PHE A 82 -0.01 25.76 2.87
C PHE A 82 -1.47 26.05 3.18
N SER A 83 -2.27 26.12 2.14
CA SER A 83 -3.72 26.11 2.21
C SER A 83 -4.28 25.04 1.29
N HIS A 84 -5.46 24.58 1.60
CA HIS A 84 -6.21 23.64 0.79
C HIS A 84 -7.71 23.96 0.84
N LYS A 85 -8.36 23.93 -0.32
CA LYS A 85 -9.82 24.01 -0.44
C LYS A 85 -10.22 22.97 -1.46
N GLY A 86 -10.83 21.90 -0.99
CA GLY A 86 -11.25 20.77 -1.79
C GLY A 86 -12.71 20.38 -1.57
N GLU A 87 -13.05 19.18 -2.03
CA GLU A 87 -14.39 18.59 -1.88
C GLU A 87 -14.65 18.14 -0.44
N PHE A 88 -13.63 17.56 0.22
CA PHE A 88 -13.76 16.95 1.53
C PHE A 88 -13.13 17.77 2.64
N TYR A 89 -12.10 18.54 2.34
CA TYR A 89 -11.32 19.24 3.35
C TYR A 89 -11.09 20.71 2.97
N SER A 90 -11.07 21.57 3.99
CA SER A 90 -10.66 22.95 3.87
C SER A 90 -9.69 23.32 4.99
N TYR A 91 -8.47 23.72 4.64
CA TYR A 91 -7.42 24.13 5.58
C TYR A 91 -6.80 25.47 5.17
N PRO A 92 -6.73 26.47 6.07
CA PRO A 92 -7.37 26.49 7.39
C PRO A 92 -8.90 26.44 7.29
N SER A 93 -9.56 26.25 8.46
CA SER A 93 -11.02 26.35 8.54
C SER A 93 -11.47 27.73 8.03
N PRO A 94 -12.52 27.81 7.22
CA PRO A 94 -13.01 29.10 6.70
C PRO A 94 -13.33 30.07 7.83
N ASN A 95 -12.92 31.33 7.67
CA ASN A 95 -13.16 32.43 8.59
C ASN A 95 -12.57 32.27 10.00
N PHE A 96 -11.61 31.37 10.21
CA PHE A 96 -10.92 31.28 11.48
C PHE A 96 -10.08 32.54 11.72
N VAL A 97 -10.33 33.24 12.82
CA VAL A 97 -9.62 34.43 13.26
C VAL A 97 -8.69 34.08 14.41
N TRP A 98 -7.42 34.46 14.28
CA TRP A 98 -6.41 34.24 15.33
C TRP A 98 -6.57 35.28 16.43
N GLN A 99 -6.67 34.84 17.65
CA GLN A 99 -6.77 35.69 18.84
C GLN A 99 -5.88 35.11 19.94
N HIS A 100 -4.63 35.52 19.95
CA HIS A 100 -3.69 35.07 20.98
C HIS A 100 -2.63 36.11 21.24
N ASP A 101 -2.65 36.70 22.43
CA ASP A 101 -1.80 37.83 22.83
C ASP A 101 -0.30 37.49 22.85
N MET A 102 0.03 36.22 23.16
CA MET A 102 1.42 35.73 23.24
C MET A 102 1.99 35.30 21.89
N SER A 103 1.21 35.30 20.83
CA SER A 103 1.65 34.91 19.49
C SER A 103 1.48 36.08 18.53
N PRO A 104 2.56 36.79 18.18
CA PRO A 104 2.45 37.97 17.33
C PRO A 104 1.95 37.60 15.93
N PRO A 105 1.20 38.50 15.28
CA PRO A 105 0.77 38.32 13.90
C PRO A 105 1.95 38.08 12.95
N ASN A 106 1.76 37.19 11.98
CA ASN A 106 2.76 36.87 10.97
C ASN A 106 2.11 36.77 9.59
N GLU A 107 2.56 37.56 8.65
CA GLU A 107 2.03 37.63 7.28
C GLU A 107 2.22 36.36 6.45
N ASP A 108 3.16 35.48 6.83
CA ASP A 108 3.40 34.21 6.17
C ASP A 108 2.15 33.30 6.20
N PHE A 109 1.34 33.38 7.25
CA PHE A 109 0.20 32.50 7.44
C PHE A 109 -1.14 33.21 7.80
N MET A 110 -1.13 34.52 8.03
CA MET A 110 -2.35 35.26 8.39
C MET A 110 -2.49 36.58 7.60
N ASP A 111 -3.70 37.08 7.57
CA ASP A 111 -4.01 38.42 7.09
C ASP A 111 -3.91 39.40 8.26
N LEU A 112 -2.96 40.34 8.20
CA LEU A 112 -2.68 41.28 9.30
C LEU A 112 -3.78 42.31 9.55
N LYS A 113 -4.69 42.54 8.56
CA LYS A 113 -5.81 43.47 8.70
C LYS A 113 -7.01 42.85 9.39
N THR A 114 -7.27 41.59 9.10
CA THR A 114 -8.46 40.88 9.56
C THR A 114 -8.16 39.81 10.63
N ASN A 115 -6.87 39.54 10.90
CA ASN A 115 -6.36 38.44 11.72
C ASN A 115 -6.89 37.06 11.28
N LYS A 116 -7.36 36.93 10.05
CA LYS A 116 -7.78 35.63 9.51
C LYS A 116 -6.58 34.77 9.15
N ILE A 117 -6.61 33.51 9.57
CA ILE A 117 -5.60 32.55 9.17
C ILE A 117 -5.81 32.19 7.69
N LYS A 118 -4.74 32.32 6.88
CA LYS A 118 -4.72 32.01 5.44
C LYS A 118 -4.01 30.69 5.13
N LYS A 119 -3.08 30.28 5.98
CA LYS A 119 -2.28 29.06 5.80
C LYS A 119 -2.04 28.39 7.13
N ILE A 120 -1.81 27.09 7.09
CA ILE A 120 -1.37 26.29 8.24
C ILE A 120 -0.02 25.65 7.94
N GLY A 121 0.72 25.24 8.96
CA GLY A 121 1.93 24.44 8.84
C GLY A 121 1.84 23.19 9.71
N VAL A 122 2.61 22.16 9.37
CA VAL A 122 2.68 20.91 10.12
C VAL A 122 4.07 20.76 10.73
N ILE A 123 4.14 20.41 12.00
CA ILE A 123 5.35 20.16 12.78
C ILE A 123 5.18 18.82 13.51
N PRO A 124 6.25 17.95 13.54
CA PRO A 124 7.57 18.19 12.95
C PRO A 124 7.58 18.10 11.42
N ARG A 125 8.64 18.62 10.81
CA ARG A 125 8.91 18.40 9.38
C ARG A 125 9.49 17.01 9.19
N THR A 126 9.31 16.39 8.03
CA THR A 126 9.93 15.11 7.71
C THR A 126 11.45 15.20 7.71
N PHE A 127 12.11 14.15 8.18
CA PHE A 127 13.57 14.00 8.10
C PHE A 127 14.00 13.80 6.65
N GLN A 128 13.34 12.88 5.94
CA GLN A 128 13.55 12.61 4.52
C GLN A 128 12.98 13.75 3.65
N LYS A 129 13.64 14.05 2.53
CA LYS A 129 13.25 15.10 1.60
C LYS A 129 12.99 14.54 0.21
N PRO A 130 11.94 14.98 -0.49
CA PRO A 130 10.92 15.96 -0.05
C PRO A 130 9.99 15.42 1.04
N HIS A 131 9.83 14.12 1.15
CA HIS A 131 9.05 13.35 2.13
C HIS A 131 9.53 11.88 2.14
N PRO A 132 9.11 11.04 3.09
CA PRO A 132 9.39 9.61 3.05
C PRO A 132 8.89 8.95 1.75
N PRO A 133 9.55 7.91 1.24
CA PRO A 133 9.07 7.16 0.07
C PRO A 133 7.64 6.66 0.27
N LEU A 134 6.81 6.86 -0.75
CA LEU A 134 5.42 6.40 -0.76
C LEU A 134 5.29 5.10 -1.54
N TRP A 135 4.50 4.17 -1.01
CA TRP A 135 4.20 2.87 -1.60
C TRP A 135 2.69 2.67 -1.61
N GLN A 136 2.09 2.56 -2.79
CA GLN A 136 0.65 2.34 -2.93
C GLN A 136 0.33 0.88 -3.19
N VAL A 137 -0.57 0.29 -2.40
CA VAL A 137 -1.15 -1.01 -2.72
C VAL A 137 -2.08 -0.88 -3.91
N VAL A 138 -1.81 -1.64 -4.98
CA VAL A 138 -2.51 -1.54 -6.27
C VAL A 138 -3.02 -2.90 -6.74
N ASP A 139 -4.26 -2.93 -7.26
CA ASP A 139 -4.92 -4.15 -7.78
C ASP A 139 -5.41 -3.99 -9.22
N SER A 140 -5.58 -2.78 -9.72
CA SER A 140 -6.12 -2.49 -11.04
C SER A 140 -5.16 -1.66 -11.90
N THR A 141 -5.28 -1.75 -13.21
CA THR A 141 -4.52 -0.94 -14.17
C THR A 141 -4.60 0.54 -13.82
N GLY A 142 -5.81 1.08 -13.60
CA GLY A 142 -5.96 2.50 -13.28
C GLY A 142 -5.32 2.92 -11.93
N SER A 143 -5.18 2.00 -10.95
CA SER A 143 -4.44 2.31 -9.72
C SER A 143 -2.93 2.29 -9.93
N ILE A 144 -2.42 1.44 -10.82
CA ILE A 144 -1.01 1.38 -11.21
C ILE A 144 -0.60 2.66 -11.96
N GLU A 145 -1.38 3.04 -12.98
CA GLU A 145 -1.17 4.26 -13.74
C GLU A 145 -1.18 5.50 -12.84
N LEU A 146 -2.16 5.58 -11.93
CA LEU A 146 -2.27 6.69 -10.99
C LEU A 146 -1.05 6.78 -10.06
N ALA A 147 -0.57 5.65 -9.54
CA ALA A 147 0.61 5.60 -8.69
C ALA A 147 1.84 6.07 -9.46
N ALA A 148 2.07 5.56 -10.67
CA ALA A 148 3.18 5.95 -11.53
C ALA A 148 3.17 7.46 -11.85
N LYS A 149 2.02 8.01 -12.27
CA LYS A 149 1.85 9.45 -12.55
C LYS A 149 2.12 10.36 -11.35
N ASN A 150 1.92 9.85 -10.15
CA ASN A 150 2.18 10.60 -8.91
C ASN A 150 3.59 10.38 -8.34
N GLY A 151 4.46 9.64 -9.02
CA GLY A 151 5.79 9.29 -8.53
C GLY A 151 5.76 8.38 -7.29
N ILE A 152 4.73 7.53 -7.17
CA ILE A 152 4.51 6.63 -6.04
C ILE A 152 4.86 5.21 -6.45
N ASN A 153 5.63 4.52 -5.61
CA ASN A 153 5.97 3.12 -5.79
C ASN A 153 4.74 2.21 -5.60
N CYS A 154 4.75 1.05 -6.23
CA CYS A 154 3.65 0.09 -6.16
C CYS A 154 3.95 -1.09 -5.24
N ILE A 155 2.95 -1.52 -4.48
CA ILE A 155 2.91 -2.82 -3.80
C ILE A 155 1.86 -3.68 -4.49
N MET A 156 2.26 -4.85 -4.98
CA MET A 156 1.38 -5.84 -5.61
C MET A 156 1.38 -7.14 -4.80
N TRP A 157 0.21 -7.76 -4.64
CA TRP A 157 0.04 -9.03 -3.95
C TRP A 157 -0.85 -9.95 -4.77
N ILE A 158 -0.79 -11.24 -4.63
CA ILE A 158 -1.66 -12.25 -5.27
C ILE A 158 -1.38 -12.49 -6.77
N PRO A 159 -1.32 -11.54 -7.73
CA PRO A 159 -1.34 -11.90 -9.15
C PRO A 159 -0.27 -12.91 -9.55
N THR A 160 -0.64 -13.75 -10.54
CA THR A 160 0.31 -14.70 -11.15
C THR A 160 1.43 -13.99 -11.88
N VAL A 161 2.54 -14.68 -12.14
CA VAL A 161 3.71 -14.08 -12.85
C VAL A 161 3.32 -13.50 -14.20
N LYS A 162 2.46 -14.20 -14.97
CA LYS A 162 1.99 -13.71 -16.28
C LYS A 162 1.21 -12.39 -16.18
N THR A 163 0.35 -12.27 -15.16
CA THR A 163 -0.40 -11.03 -14.90
C THR A 163 0.53 -9.94 -14.38
N LEU A 164 1.48 -10.27 -13.50
CA LEU A 164 2.44 -9.33 -12.97
C LEU A 164 3.33 -8.72 -14.07
N LYS A 165 3.78 -9.52 -15.04
CA LYS A 165 4.61 -9.02 -16.16
C LYS A 165 3.93 -7.87 -16.87
N LYS A 166 2.65 -8.02 -17.22
CA LYS A 166 1.85 -6.95 -17.84
C LYS A 166 1.70 -5.73 -16.91
N ARG A 167 1.47 -5.95 -15.62
CA ARG A 167 1.32 -4.85 -14.64
C ARG A 167 2.62 -4.09 -14.42
N PHE A 168 3.75 -4.77 -14.42
CA PHE A 168 5.10 -4.17 -14.32
C PHE A 168 5.39 -3.31 -15.54
N GLU A 169 5.04 -3.80 -16.74
CA GLU A 169 5.15 -3.03 -17.99
C GLU A 169 4.30 -1.75 -17.97
N ILE A 170 3.05 -1.84 -17.50
CA ILE A 170 2.17 -0.66 -17.34
C ILE A 170 2.82 0.37 -16.43
N TYR A 171 3.28 -0.04 -15.25
CA TYR A 171 3.92 0.88 -14.29
C TYR A 171 5.19 1.50 -14.89
N LYS A 172 6.08 0.68 -15.47
CA LYS A 172 7.30 1.13 -16.14
C LYS A 172 7.00 2.20 -17.18
N ASN A 173 6.07 1.92 -18.10
CA ASN A 173 5.76 2.81 -19.22
C ASN A 173 5.19 4.15 -18.72
N GLU A 174 4.20 4.13 -17.83
CA GLU A 174 3.59 5.33 -17.26
C GLU A 174 4.60 6.17 -16.45
N LYS A 175 5.47 5.51 -15.69
CA LYS A 175 6.49 6.20 -14.92
C LYS A 175 7.57 6.80 -15.81
N SER A 176 7.99 6.06 -16.85
CA SER A 176 8.96 6.55 -17.84
C SER A 176 8.46 7.79 -18.57
N GLU A 177 7.18 7.79 -18.96
CA GLU A 177 6.54 8.95 -19.60
C GLU A 177 6.46 10.15 -18.65
N THR A 178 6.07 9.91 -17.41
CA THR A 178 5.92 10.95 -16.38
C THR A 178 7.26 11.59 -16.01
N GLU A 179 8.29 10.77 -15.80
CA GLU A 179 9.64 11.24 -15.40
C GLU A 179 10.51 11.63 -16.59
N LYS A 180 10.06 11.39 -17.83
CA LYS A 180 10.83 11.59 -19.09
C LYS A 180 12.19 10.89 -19.04
N LYS A 181 12.20 9.68 -18.52
CA LYS A 181 13.38 8.85 -18.32
C LYS A 181 13.02 7.38 -18.55
N ASP A 182 13.91 6.61 -19.16
CA ASP A 182 13.72 5.14 -19.24
C ASP A 182 13.86 4.52 -17.85
N ILE A 183 12.77 3.98 -17.34
CA ILE A 183 12.70 3.31 -16.04
C ILE A 183 12.86 1.81 -16.27
N PRO A 184 13.82 1.14 -15.62
CA PRO A 184 13.95 -0.30 -15.72
C PRO A 184 12.70 -1.04 -15.21
N MET A 185 12.38 -2.18 -15.83
CA MET A 185 11.33 -3.06 -15.32
C MET A 185 11.64 -3.45 -13.86
N GLY A 186 10.63 -3.48 -13.00
CA GLY A 186 10.76 -3.81 -11.58
C GLY A 186 11.16 -2.64 -10.67
N GLU A 187 11.71 -1.56 -11.21
CA GLU A 187 12.03 -0.38 -10.41
C GLU A 187 10.75 0.26 -9.83
N GLY A 188 10.77 0.54 -8.52
CA GLY A 188 9.61 1.12 -7.82
C GLY A 188 8.44 0.16 -7.62
N ILE A 189 8.66 -1.13 -7.80
CA ILE A 189 7.64 -2.15 -7.53
C ILE A 189 8.12 -3.10 -6.45
N SER A 190 7.25 -3.38 -5.48
CA SER A 190 7.42 -4.41 -4.47
C SER A 190 6.34 -5.48 -4.64
N LEU A 191 6.76 -6.74 -4.66
CA LEU A 191 5.86 -7.88 -4.74
C LEU A 191 5.72 -8.53 -3.37
N VAL A 192 4.49 -8.67 -2.89
CA VAL A 192 4.18 -9.45 -1.69
C VAL A 192 3.92 -10.91 -2.08
N ARG A 193 4.49 -11.84 -1.35
CA ARG A 193 4.19 -13.28 -1.45
C ARG A 193 3.96 -13.88 -0.07
N ASP A 194 2.97 -14.73 0.00
CA ASP A 194 2.72 -15.56 1.17
C ASP A 194 3.82 -16.61 1.26
N MET A 195 4.46 -16.71 2.43
CA MET A 195 5.67 -17.51 2.61
C MET A 195 5.56 -18.43 3.83
N PHE A 196 5.91 -19.71 3.62
CA PHE A 196 6.14 -20.67 4.70
C PHE A 196 7.24 -21.65 4.32
N VAL A 197 8.36 -21.61 5.04
CA VAL A 197 9.51 -22.47 4.81
C VAL A 197 9.54 -23.58 5.85
N ALA A 198 9.74 -24.82 5.40
CA ALA A 198 9.87 -26.01 6.25
C ALA A 198 11.00 -26.91 5.73
N GLU A 199 11.39 -27.91 6.50
CA GLU A 199 12.44 -28.86 6.11
C GLU A 199 12.04 -29.73 4.92
N THR A 200 10.74 -29.99 4.77
CA THR A 200 10.20 -30.76 3.63
C THR A 200 9.00 -30.05 2.99
N MET A 201 8.73 -30.37 1.72
CA MET A 201 7.53 -29.88 1.02
C MET A 201 6.24 -30.37 1.69
N GLU A 202 6.27 -31.57 2.25
CA GLU A 202 5.13 -32.16 2.96
C GLU A 202 4.85 -31.43 4.26
N ASP A 203 5.88 -31.09 5.04
CA ASP A 203 5.73 -30.31 6.28
C ASP A 203 5.19 -28.91 5.99
N ALA A 204 5.67 -28.25 4.95
CA ALA A 204 5.15 -26.94 4.55
C ALA A 204 3.65 -27.01 4.25
N LYS A 205 3.21 -28.02 3.51
CA LYS A 205 1.79 -28.26 3.21
C LYS A 205 0.98 -28.61 4.45
N LYS A 206 1.50 -29.47 5.32
CA LYS A 206 0.83 -29.95 6.53
C LYS A 206 0.65 -28.86 7.58
N LEU A 207 1.69 -28.05 7.81
CA LEU A 207 1.72 -27.06 8.90
C LEU A 207 0.97 -25.78 8.55
N ALA A 208 0.95 -25.36 7.29
CA ALA A 208 0.39 -24.07 6.88
C ALA A 208 -0.58 -24.12 5.67
N GLY A 209 -0.65 -25.25 4.97
CA GLY A 209 -1.40 -25.32 3.71
C GLY A 209 -2.90 -25.12 3.87
N GLU A 210 -3.53 -25.75 4.85
CA GLU A 210 -4.97 -25.59 5.13
C GLU A 210 -5.29 -24.16 5.58
N GLN A 211 -4.48 -23.62 6.48
CA GLN A 211 -4.63 -22.25 7.00
C GLN A 211 -4.54 -21.23 5.88
N MET A 212 -3.60 -21.42 4.95
CA MET A 212 -3.45 -20.58 3.77
C MET A 212 -4.67 -20.65 2.84
N VAL A 213 -5.18 -21.86 2.57
CA VAL A 213 -6.39 -22.03 1.75
C VAL A 213 -7.58 -21.32 2.38
N ASN A 214 -7.78 -21.50 3.69
CA ASN A 214 -8.88 -20.85 4.42
C ASN A 214 -8.74 -19.33 4.41
N TYR A 215 -7.54 -18.82 4.60
CA TYR A 215 -7.27 -17.39 4.52
C TYR A 215 -7.55 -16.85 3.10
N MET A 216 -7.09 -17.52 2.05
CA MET A 216 -7.36 -17.09 0.66
C MET A 216 -8.83 -17.19 0.30
N ARG A 217 -9.57 -18.18 0.78
CA ARG A 217 -11.04 -18.23 0.62
C ARG A 217 -11.71 -17.02 1.24
N TRP A 218 -11.29 -16.62 2.44
CA TRP A 218 -11.78 -15.41 3.10
C TRP A 218 -11.42 -14.14 2.30
N VAL A 219 -10.19 -14.01 1.82
CA VAL A 219 -9.74 -12.87 0.99
C VAL A 219 -10.55 -12.80 -0.31
N CYS A 220 -10.72 -13.93 -1.00
CA CYS A 220 -11.43 -14.00 -2.27
C CYS A 220 -12.94 -13.82 -2.14
N HIS A 221 -13.52 -14.01 -0.96
CA HIS A 221 -14.92 -13.63 -0.71
C HIS A 221 -15.12 -12.13 -0.96
N TRP A 222 -14.16 -11.30 -0.61
CA TRP A 222 -14.21 -9.85 -0.78
C TRP A 222 -13.65 -9.37 -2.12
N ARG A 223 -12.57 -9.98 -2.59
CA ARG A 223 -11.78 -9.52 -3.75
C ARG A 223 -12.07 -10.31 -5.04
N GLY A 224 -12.76 -11.44 -4.93
CA GLY A 224 -12.93 -12.37 -6.05
C GLY A 224 -11.67 -13.15 -6.40
N LEU A 225 -11.79 -14.04 -7.39
CA LEU A 225 -10.72 -14.95 -7.83
C LEU A 225 -9.82 -14.38 -8.94
N GLY A 226 -10.21 -13.26 -9.55
CA GLY A 226 -9.57 -12.77 -10.77
C GLY A 226 -8.05 -12.59 -10.66
N ASN A 227 -7.56 -12.19 -9.51
CA ASN A 227 -6.12 -12.00 -9.30
C ASN A 227 -5.32 -13.32 -9.20
N HIS A 228 -5.98 -14.45 -8.95
CA HIS A 228 -5.34 -15.77 -8.95
C HIS A 228 -5.34 -16.45 -10.33
N MET A 229 -6.06 -15.89 -11.29
CA MET A 229 -6.17 -16.47 -12.63
C MET A 229 -5.08 -15.95 -13.56
N ASP A 230 -4.60 -16.82 -14.44
CA ASP A 230 -3.77 -16.41 -15.56
C ASP A 230 -4.61 -15.65 -16.62
N PRO A 231 -4.01 -14.78 -17.41
CA PRO A 231 -4.70 -14.14 -18.51
C PRO A 231 -5.28 -15.18 -19.50
N GLY A 232 -6.58 -15.11 -19.75
CA GLY A 232 -7.29 -16.04 -20.63
C GLY A 232 -7.89 -17.27 -19.93
N GLU A 233 -7.64 -17.46 -18.65
CA GLU A 233 -8.35 -18.47 -17.87
C GLU A 233 -9.78 -17.99 -17.55
N GLU A 234 -10.78 -18.85 -17.78
CA GLU A 234 -12.17 -18.53 -17.46
C GLU A 234 -12.45 -18.66 -15.96
N LEU A 235 -13.15 -17.68 -15.42
CA LEU A 235 -13.65 -17.76 -14.04
C LEU A 235 -14.83 -18.74 -13.98
N PRO A 236 -14.85 -19.67 -13.02
CA PRO A 236 -16.00 -20.57 -12.85
C PRO A 236 -17.29 -19.79 -12.64
N GLN A 237 -18.31 -20.12 -13.42
CA GLN A 237 -19.60 -19.44 -13.41
C GLN A 237 -20.54 -19.89 -12.28
N THR A 238 -20.23 -20.99 -11.58
CA THR A 238 -21.14 -21.69 -10.66
C THR A 238 -20.97 -21.33 -9.18
N LYS A 239 -21.98 -21.67 -8.38
CA LYS A 239 -21.87 -21.81 -6.91
C LYS A 239 -20.70 -22.73 -6.61
N GLY A 240 -19.74 -22.31 -5.76
CA GLY A 240 -18.52 -23.08 -5.50
C GLY A 240 -17.25 -22.51 -6.15
N LYS A 241 -17.29 -21.28 -6.66
CA LYS A 241 -16.09 -20.60 -7.21
C LYS A 241 -14.87 -20.66 -6.29
N LEU A 242 -15.08 -20.68 -4.97
CA LEU A 242 -14.02 -20.75 -3.99
C LEU A 242 -13.46 -22.18 -3.81
N ASP A 243 -14.11 -23.21 -4.35
CA ASP A 243 -13.62 -24.61 -4.27
C ASP A 243 -12.37 -24.82 -5.13
N LEU A 244 -12.16 -23.96 -6.14
CA LEU A 244 -10.89 -23.90 -6.87
C LEU A 244 -9.71 -23.56 -5.96
N LEU A 245 -9.94 -22.80 -4.90
CA LEU A 245 -8.90 -22.42 -3.95
C LEU A 245 -8.56 -23.64 -3.07
N ASN A 246 -7.68 -24.48 -3.58
CA ASN A 246 -7.02 -25.54 -2.85
C ASN A 246 -5.51 -25.27 -2.84
N TYR A 247 -4.80 -26.03 -2.02
CA TYR A 247 -3.35 -25.82 -1.85
C TYR A 247 -2.59 -25.91 -3.17
N ASP A 248 -2.84 -26.93 -3.97
CA ASP A 248 -2.09 -27.18 -5.21
C ASP A 248 -2.33 -26.10 -6.27
N PHE A 249 -3.55 -25.55 -6.32
CA PHE A 249 -3.87 -24.41 -7.17
C PHE A 249 -3.10 -23.14 -6.75
N LEU A 250 -3.10 -22.80 -5.46
CA LEU A 250 -2.44 -21.62 -4.93
C LEU A 250 -0.91 -21.75 -4.96
N HIS A 251 -0.41 -22.92 -4.56
CA HIS A 251 1.03 -23.20 -4.49
C HIS A 251 1.74 -23.00 -5.83
N LYS A 252 1.14 -23.44 -6.91
CA LYS A 252 1.70 -23.28 -8.27
C LYS A 252 1.74 -21.85 -8.77
N ARG A 253 0.94 -20.96 -8.20
CA ARG A 253 0.69 -19.61 -8.75
C ARG A 253 1.40 -18.50 -7.99
N ASN A 254 1.27 -18.45 -6.70
CA ASN A 254 1.61 -17.24 -5.96
C ASN A 254 2.11 -17.46 -4.51
N MET A 255 2.48 -18.68 -4.16
CA MET A 255 2.98 -19.01 -2.81
C MET A 255 4.46 -19.36 -2.83
N LEU A 256 5.15 -18.99 -1.75
CA LEU A 256 6.51 -19.39 -1.46
C LEU A 256 6.50 -20.41 -0.29
N PHE A 257 5.86 -21.57 -0.52
CA PHE A 257 5.72 -22.62 0.47
C PHE A 257 6.58 -23.83 0.08
N GLY A 258 7.53 -24.22 0.92
CA GLY A 258 8.37 -25.38 0.65
C GLY A 258 9.67 -25.37 1.40
N THR A 259 10.66 -26.11 0.87
CA THR A 259 12.01 -26.13 1.42
C THR A 259 12.76 -24.82 1.10
N PRO A 260 13.84 -24.51 1.84
CA PRO A 260 14.70 -23.35 1.50
C PRO A 260 15.12 -23.33 0.03
N ASP A 261 15.60 -24.47 -0.51
CA ASP A 261 16.03 -24.57 -1.91
C ASP A 261 14.89 -24.25 -2.89
N TYR A 262 13.69 -24.80 -2.65
CA TYR A 262 12.52 -24.51 -3.47
C TYR A 262 12.16 -23.02 -3.46
N VAL A 263 12.18 -22.39 -2.28
CA VAL A 263 11.86 -20.96 -2.14
C VAL A 263 12.91 -20.08 -2.84
N ILE A 264 14.20 -20.44 -2.72
CA ILE A 264 15.29 -19.76 -3.42
C ILE A 264 15.09 -19.84 -4.95
N GLU A 265 14.75 -21.02 -5.48
CA GLU A 265 14.48 -21.18 -6.91
C GLU A 265 13.30 -20.32 -7.38
N LYS A 266 12.21 -20.29 -6.61
CA LYS A 266 11.05 -19.46 -6.90
C LYS A 266 11.36 -17.95 -6.86
N ILE A 267 12.18 -17.50 -5.94
CA ILE A 267 12.63 -16.10 -5.90
C ILE A 267 13.49 -15.78 -7.12
N LYS A 268 14.41 -16.65 -7.52
CA LYS A 268 15.22 -16.48 -8.73
C LYS A 268 14.36 -16.44 -10.00
N GLU A 269 13.31 -17.28 -10.07
CA GLU A 269 12.33 -17.25 -11.16
C GLU A 269 11.63 -15.87 -11.24
N LEU A 270 11.16 -15.35 -10.09
CA LEU A 270 10.55 -14.01 -10.02
C LEU A 270 11.53 -12.90 -10.42
N GLN A 271 12.79 -12.99 -10.02
CA GLN A 271 13.83 -12.05 -10.44
C GLN A 271 14.06 -12.10 -11.94
N SER A 272 14.18 -13.31 -12.52
CA SER A 272 14.41 -13.51 -13.95
C SER A 272 13.25 -13.00 -14.80
N GLU A 273 12.00 -13.32 -14.43
CA GLU A 273 10.81 -13.01 -15.20
C GLU A 273 10.35 -11.54 -15.11
N LEU A 274 10.59 -10.92 -13.96
CA LEU A 274 10.03 -9.61 -13.61
C LEU A 274 11.09 -8.53 -13.38
N ASN A 275 12.38 -8.88 -13.38
CA ASN A 275 13.45 -8.05 -12.84
C ASN A 275 13.09 -7.53 -11.43
N LEU A 276 12.53 -8.42 -10.61
CA LEU A 276 12.03 -8.09 -9.28
C LEU A 276 13.17 -7.60 -8.38
N GLN A 277 13.03 -6.39 -7.83
CA GLN A 277 14.03 -5.77 -6.97
C GLN A 277 13.62 -5.78 -5.49
N ASN A 278 12.33 -5.78 -5.22
CA ASN A 278 11.80 -5.74 -3.85
C ASN A 278 10.76 -6.84 -3.66
N LEU A 279 11.08 -7.81 -2.80
CA LEU A 279 10.18 -8.85 -2.34
C LEU A 279 9.79 -8.58 -0.90
N GLN A 280 8.50 -8.61 -0.63
CA GLN A 280 7.94 -8.64 0.71
C GLN A 280 7.36 -10.04 0.95
N VAL A 281 7.63 -10.62 2.10
CA VAL A 281 7.06 -11.90 2.47
C VAL A 281 6.05 -11.75 3.60
N TRP A 282 4.87 -12.35 3.40
CA TRP A 282 3.90 -12.49 4.47
C TRP A 282 4.20 -13.81 5.19
N SER A 283 4.90 -13.69 6.32
CA SER A 283 5.48 -14.82 7.05
C SER A 283 4.63 -15.32 8.22
N SER A 284 3.46 -14.71 8.46
CA SER A 284 2.55 -15.13 9.54
C SER A 284 1.14 -15.29 8.99
N MET A 285 0.66 -16.53 8.91
CA MET A 285 -0.67 -16.86 8.42
C MET A 285 -1.65 -17.05 9.58
N PRO A 286 -2.90 -16.54 9.48
CA PRO A 286 -3.93 -16.81 10.47
C PRO A 286 -4.14 -18.32 10.65
N GLY A 287 -4.10 -18.79 11.89
CA GLY A 287 -4.29 -20.21 12.24
C GLY A 287 -3.03 -21.09 12.24
N VAL A 288 -1.90 -20.57 11.75
CA VAL A 288 -0.61 -21.26 11.92
C VAL A 288 -0.08 -21.02 13.34
N LYS A 289 0.47 -22.04 13.97
CA LYS A 289 1.05 -21.91 15.31
C LYS A 289 2.24 -20.95 15.30
N HIS A 290 2.38 -20.18 16.36
CA HIS A 290 3.44 -19.17 16.47
C HIS A 290 4.84 -19.80 16.34
N GLU A 291 5.05 -20.95 16.97
CA GLU A 291 6.34 -21.66 16.95
C GLU A 291 6.72 -22.08 15.52
N ASP A 292 5.73 -22.57 14.74
CA ASP A 292 5.94 -22.96 13.35
C ASP A 292 6.24 -21.75 12.46
N SER A 293 5.56 -20.61 12.70
CA SER A 293 5.86 -19.35 12.00
C SER A 293 7.28 -18.86 12.30
N ILE A 294 7.72 -18.89 13.56
CA ILE A 294 9.08 -18.52 13.94
C ILE A 294 10.13 -19.45 13.32
N ARG A 295 9.86 -20.77 13.30
CA ARG A 295 10.73 -21.75 12.65
C ARG A 295 10.85 -21.48 11.15
N SER A 296 9.73 -21.23 10.50
CA SER A 296 9.69 -20.86 9.07
C SER A 296 10.52 -19.60 8.77
N ILE A 297 10.42 -18.55 9.58
CA ILE A 297 11.21 -17.33 9.42
C ILE A 297 12.72 -17.60 9.59
N LYS A 298 13.11 -18.51 10.48
CA LYS A 298 14.51 -18.88 10.68
C LYS A 298 15.10 -19.71 9.53
N LEU A 299 14.25 -20.45 8.81
CA LEU A 299 14.65 -21.24 7.64
C LEU A 299 14.71 -20.40 6.37
N PHE A 300 13.97 -19.30 6.31
CA PHE A 300 13.99 -18.31 5.22
C PHE A 300 15.24 -17.45 5.28
#